data_be76ffcd6836c842446a9ee88c7453d8
#
_entry.id   be76ffcd6836c842446a9ee88c7453d8
#
_cell.length_a   1.000
_cell.length_b   1.000
_cell.length_c   1.000
_cell.angle_alpha   90.00
_cell.angle_beta   90.00
_cell.angle_gamma   90.00
#
_symmetry.space_group_name_H-M   'P 1'
#
loop_
_entity.id
_entity.type
_entity.pdbx_description
1 polymer ?
#
loop_
_entity_poly.entity_id
_entity_poly.type
_entity_poly.pdbx_seq_one_letter_code
_entity_poly.pdbx_strand_id
1 'polypeptide(L)'
;MSINNYFLLLIFLIFSTFKLSYSKKTVMQLEGDAFDKELKNSIESKTKLFLIFYINKCPYCAHSIKVLNEKIINNYEEEDEINFGTVNLDRQENIWLGVRFNITKIPFIILIENNKMYKFQKQFEESVVLKFIEDEKEVEDAFDIPEDFGLTAKINAVFSEFNERIRVAMQLFLDKYGIGIKWTYAYTNILLLLCLVAFIYIENKILGWIRNTCRVKKDENTENNKDNIDNEESKDEKEESEEKVGKEEKEEKKKTKKKKEKKE
;
A
#
# COMPACT_ATOMS: atom_id res chain seq x y z
N MET A 1 66.77 -4.32 15.35
CA MET A 1 65.59 -4.44 14.46
C MET A 1 64.95 -3.07 14.40
N SER A 2 64.82 -2.52 13.19
CA SER A 2 64.39 -1.16 12.97
C SER A 2 62.87 -1.03 13.21
N ILE A 3 62.45 0.09 13.83
CA ILE A 3 61.01 0.47 14.08
C ILE A 3 60.16 0.30 12.80
N ASN A 4 60.75 0.49 11.63
CA ASN A 4 60.14 0.34 10.34
C ASN A 4 59.56 -1.11 10.08
N ASN A 5 60.24 -2.14 10.61
CA ASN A 5 59.80 -3.50 10.39
C ASN A 5 58.54 -3.87 11.22
N TYR A 6 58.37 -3.27 12.43
CA TYR A 6 57.17 -3.49 13.22
C TYR A 6 55.96 -2.75 12.61
N PHE A 7 56.19 -1.58 12.02
CA PHE A 7 55.12 -0.81 11.34
C PHE A 7 54.62 -1.55 10.10
N LEU A 8 55.51 -2.12 9.28
CA LEU A 8 55.14 -2.97 8.14
C LEU A 8 54.39 -4.24 8.57
N LEU A 9 54.81 -4.86 9.67
CA LEU A 9 54.16 -6.05 10.22
C LEU A 9 52.76 -5.71 10.76
N LEU A 10 52.57 -4.55 11.39
CA LEU A 10 51.30 -4.07 11.88
C LEU A 10 50.34 -3.75 10.73
N ILE A 11 50.82 -3.11 9.65
CA ILE A 11 50.04 -2.88 8.43
C ILE A 11 49.61 -4.21 7.80
N PHE A 12 50.52 -5.17 7.70
CA PHE A 12 50.23 -6.51 7.16
C PHE A 12 49.20 -7.24 8.00
N LEU A 13 49.28 -7.16 9.33
CA LEU A 13 48.27 -7.70 10.24
C LEU A 13 46.92 -7.03 10.10
N ILE A 14 46.87 -5.69 9.95
CA ILE A 14 45.62 -4.94 9.71
C ILE A 14 45.04 -5.36 8.37
N PHE A 15 45.81 -5.48 7.30
CA PHE A 15 45.34 -5.93 5.99
C PHE A 15 44.90 -7.40 6.02
N SER A 16 45.56 -8.27 6.78
CA SER A 16 45.20 -9.70 6.90
C SER A 16 43.91 -9.90 7.72
N THR A 17 43.57 -8.98 8.63
CA THR A 17 42.32 -9.02 9.40
C THR A 17 41.16 -8.39 8.61
N PHE A 18 41.42 -7.63 7.56
CA PHE A 18 40.42 -7.16 6.64
C PHE A 18 39.97 -8.34 5.76
N LYS A 19 39.30 -9.30 6.38
CA LYS A 19 38.49 -10.28 5.64
C LYS A 19 37.44 -9.45 4.94
N LEU A 20 37.60 -9.32 3.61
CA LEU A 20 36.49 -8.87 2.77
C LEU A 20 35.31 -9.78 3.14
N SER A 21 34.33 -9.24 3.88
CA SER A 21 33.12 -9.98 4.20
C SER A 21 32.38 -10.09 2.87
N TYR A 22 32.68 -11.15 2.13
CA TYR A 22 31.98 -11.48 0.90
C TYR A 22 30.54 -11.83 1.31
N SER A 23 29.66 -10.87 1.19
CA SER A 23 28.25 -11.10 1.42
C SER A 23 27.68 -11.74 0.16
N LYS A 24 27.10 -12.91 0.34
CA LYS A 24 26.47 -13.67 -0.74
C LYS A 24 25.05 -13.19 -0.93
N LYS A 25 24.64 -12.97 -2.17
CA LYS A 25 23.27 -12.63 -2.52
C LYS A 25 22.27 -13.66 -1.98
N THR A 26 21.13 -13.21 -1.51
CA THR A 26 20.09 -14.06 -0.96
C THR A 26 18.78 -13.89 -1.71
N VAL A 27 17.97 -14.95 -1.76
CA VAL A 27 16.62 -14.89 -2.34
C VAL A 27 15.66 -14.37 -1.28
N MET A 28 14.98 -13.26 -1.60
CA MET A 28 13.98 -12.66 -0.72
C MET A 28 12.64 -13.38 -0.86
N GLN A 29 11.97 -13.64 0.26
CA GLN A 29 10.57 -14.06 0.24
C GLN A 29 9.70 -12.80 0.35
N LEU A 30 9.00 -12.46 -0.73
CA LEU A 30 8.18 -11.25 -0.81
C LEU A 30 6.71 -11.56 -0.51
N GLU A 31 6.12 -10.78 0.38
CA GLU A 31 4.76 -10.97 0.85
C GLU A 31 4.02 -9.63 0.95
N GLY A 32 2.78 -9.60 0.48
CA GLY A 32 1.90 -8.44 0.62
C GLY A 32 2.53 -7.12 0.20
N ASP A 33 2.51 -6.15 1.11
CA ASP A 33 3.04 -4.80 0.84
C ASP A 33 4.58 -4.76 0.70
N ALA A 34 5.30 -5.78 1.20
CA ALA A 34 6.75 -5.88 0.99
C ALA A 34 7.09 -6.10 -0.49
N PHE A 35 6.22 -6.79 -1.24
CA PHE A 35 6.35 -6.94 -2.68
C PHE A 35 6.29 -5.59 -3.40
N ASP A 36 5.29 -4.75 -3.11
CA ASP A 36 5.14 -3.44 -3.75
C ASP A 36 6.31 -2.51 -3.41
N LYS A 37 6.77 -2.58 -2.16
CA LYS A 37 7.93 -1.81 -1.72
C LYS A 37 9.19 -2.20 -2.48
N GLU A 38 9.45 -3.52 -2.62
CA GLU A 38 10.63 -4.00 -3.34
C GLU A 38 10.55 -3.72 -4.84
N LEU A 39 9.36 -3.88 -5.44
CA LEU A 39 9.10 -3.51 -6.83
C LEU A 39 9.41 -2.03 -7.06
N LYS A 40 8.93 -1.15 -6.20
CA LYS A 40 9.18 0.28 -6.29
C LYS A 40 10.66 0.61 -6.11
N ASN A 41 11.33 0.01 -5.12
CA ASN A 41 12.76 0.18 -4.90
C ASN A 41 13.56 -0.23 -6.14
N SER A 42 13.25 -1.39 -6.74
CA SER A 42 13.95 -1.88 -7.93
C SER A 42 13.76 -0.95 -9.13
N ILE A 43 12.57 -0.38 -9.30
CA ILE A 43 12.30 0.61 -10.37
C ILE A 43 13.10 1.90 -10.13
N GLU A 44 13.08 2.44 -8.91
CA GLU A 44 13.75 3.69 -8.55
C GLU A 44 15.29 3.56 -8.62
N SER A 45 15.84 2.44 -8.16
CA SER A 45 17.28 2.15 -8.20
C SER A 45 17.76 1.64 -9.56
N LYS A 46 16.86 1.35 -10.50
CA LYS A 46 17.14 0.68 -11.80
C LYS A 46 17.76 -0.70 -11.65
N THR A 47 17.52 -1.36 -10.55
CA THR A 47 17.99 -2.72 -10.27
C THR A 47 17.05 -3.74 -10.91
N LYS A 48 17.61 -4.78 -11.54
CA LYS A 48 16.83 -5.90 -12.07
C LYS A 48 16.15 -6.64 -10.91
N LEU A 49 14.90 -7.10 -11.11
CA LEU A 49 14.19 -7.91 -10.12
C LEU A 49 13.68 -9.19 -10.77
N PHE A 50 14.30 -10.31 -10.41
CA PHE A 50 13.91 -11.64 -10.88
C PHE A 50 12.99 -12.31 -9.88
N LEU A 51 11.76 -12.68 -10.30
CA LEU A 51 10.71 -13.17 -9.44
C LEU A 51 10.17 -14.52 -9.87
N ILE A 52 9.95 -15.42 -8.91
CA ILE A 52 9.26 -16.70 -9.09
C ILE A 52 7.99 -16.71 -8.24
N PHE A 53 6.83 -16.72 -8.89
CA PHE A 53 5.55 -16.96 -8.23
C PHE A 53 5.27 -18.45 -8.20
N TYR A 54 4.91 -18.95 -7.03
CA TYR A 54 4.75 -20.39 -6.78
C TYR A 54 3.61 -20.72 -5.82
N ILE A 55 3.28 -22.00 -5.75
CA ILE A 55 2.41 -22.59 -4.72
C ILE A 55 3.10 -23.79 -4.07
N ASN A 56 2.73 -24.12 -2.82
CA ASN A 56 3.42 -25.14 -2.02
C ASN A 56 3.36 -26.56 -2.63
N LYS A 57 2.28 -26.93 -3.31
CA LYS A 57 2.06 -28.27 -3.85
C LYS A 57 2.50 -28.43 -5.32
N CYS A 58 3.40 -27.58 -5.79
CA CYS A 58 3.88 -27.60 -7.18
C CYS A 58 5.31 -28.17 -7.28
N PRO A 59 5.51 -29.39 -7.79
CA PRO A 59 6.85 -29.99 -7.92
C PRO A 59 7.80 -29.18 -8.82
N TYR A 60 7.29 -28.63 -9.93
CA TYR A 60 8.07 -27.76 -10.82
C TYR A 60 8.52 -26.48 -10.14
N CYS A 61 7.66 -25.90 -9.28
CA CYS A 61 8.02 -24.73 -8.50
C CYS A 61 9.14 -25.03 -7.51
N ALA A 62 9.06 -26.16 -6.80
CA ALA A 62 10.11 -26.60 -5.88
C ALA A 62 11.44 -26.80 -6.60
N HIS A 63 11.42 -27.38 -7.79
CA HIS A 63 12.61 -27.51 -8.64
C HIS A 63 13.19 -26.16 -9.02
N SER A 64 12.36 -25.24 -9.52
CA SER A 64 12.80 -23.90 -9.94
C SER A 64 13.42 -23.10 -8.78
N ILE A 65 12.78 -23.14 -7.60
CA ILE A 65 13.30 -22.48 -6.40
C ILE A 65 14.62 -23.11 -5.94
N LYS A 66 14.75 -24.45 -6.02
CA LYS A 66 15.99 -25.14 -5.71
C LYS A 66 17.12 -24.72 -6.65
N VAL A 67 16.89 -24.73 -7.96
CA VAL A 67 17.89 -24.29 -8.96
C VAL A 67 18.26 -22.82 -8.76
N LEU A 68 17.29 -21.95 -8.45
CA LEU A 68 17.57 -20.56 -8.12
C LEU A 68 18.53 -20.44 -6.94
N ASN A 69 18.22 -21.11 -5.81
CA ASN A 69 18.99 -20.99 -4.57
C ASN A 69 20.37 -21.65 -4.63
N GLU A 70 20.48 -22.78 -5.34
CA GLU A 70 21.72 -23.58 -5.31
C GLU A 70 22.67 -23.24 -6.48
N LYS A 71 22.14 -22.75 -7.58
CA LYS A 71 22.92 -22.54 -8.79
C LYS A 71 22.94 -21.09 -9.27
N ILE A 72 21.76 -20.53 -9.58
CA ILE A 72 21.67 -19.22 -10.24
C ILE A 72 22.25 -18.12 -9.35
N ILE A 73 21.82 -18.05 -8.08
CA ILE A 73 22.24 -17.00 -7.15
C ILE A 73 23.75 -17.00 -6.89
N ASN A 74 24.42 -18.15 -7.08
CA ASN A 74 25.87 -18.26 -6.88
C ASN A 74 26.68 -17.58 -8.00
N ASN A 75 26.05 -17.21 -9.11
CA ASN A 75 26.68 -16.46 -10.20
C ASN A 75 26.63 -14.95 -9.98
N TYR A 76 26.00 -14.48 -8.89
CA TYR A 76 25.82 -13.05 -8.61
C TYR A 76 26.38 -12.69 -7.23
N GLU A 77 27.07 -11.54 -7.20
CA GLU A 77 27.58 -10.93 -5.98
C GLU A 77 26.55 -9.94 -5.40
N GLU A 78 26.73 -9.48 -4.17
CA GLU A 78 25.80 -8.52 -3.54
C GLU A 78 25.78 -7.19 -4.25
N GLU A 79 26.88 -6.83 -4.90
CA GLU A 79 27.07 -5.59 -5.64
C GLU A 79 26.39 -5.60 -7.02
N ASP A 80 25.99 -6.77 -7.53
CA ASP A 80 25.29 -6.87 -8.82
C ASP A 80 23.92 -6.20 -8.77
N GLU A 81 23.58 -5.46 -9.80
CA GLU A 81 22.33 -4.71 -9.91
C GLU A 81 21.12 -5.61 -10.21
N ILE A 82 21.01 -6.74 -9.50
CA ILE A 82 19.89 -7.67 -9.62
C ILE A 82 19.47 -8.20 -8.25
N ASN A 83 18.17 -8.24 -8.00
CA ASN A 83 17.56 -8.86 -6.83
C ASN A 83 16.75 -10.09 -7.22
N PHE A 84 16.75 -11.10 -6.34
CA PHE A 84 16.01 -12.33 -6.53
C PHE A 84 14.92 -12.47 -5.48
N GLY A 85 13.70 -12.77 -5.92
CA GLY A 85 12.57 -12.92 -5.02
C GLY A 85 11.68 -14.11 -5.36
N THR A 86 11.01 -14.62 -4.34
CA THR A 86 9.96 -15.63 -4.46
C THR A 86 8.67 -15.14 -3.83
N VAL A 87 7.53 -15.44 -4.47
CA VAL A 87 6.20 -15.03 -4.02
C VAL A 87 5.32 -16.27 -3.92
N ASN A 88 4.91 -16.60 -2.70
CA ASN A 88 4.02 -17.73 -2.45
C ASN A 88 2.56 -17.30 -2.60
N LEU A 89 1.87 -17.78 -3.64
CA LEU A 89 0.48 -17.45 -3.92
C LEU A 89 -0.54 -18.21 -3.05
N ASP A 90 -0.10 -19.21 -2.26
CA ASP A 90 -0.96 -19.87 -1.26
C ASP A 90 -1.19 -18.99 -0.01
N ARG A 91 -0.42 -17.92 0.15
CA ARG A 91 -0.59 -16.98 1.26
C ARG A 91 -1.67 -15.95 0.95
N GLN A 92 -2.51 -15.65 1.93
CA GLN A 92 -3.61 -14.70 1.76
C GLN A 92 -3.15 -13.32 1.33
N GLU A 93 -2.00 -12.89 1.86
CA GLU A 93 -1.39 -11.59 1.55
C GLU A 93 -0.97 -11.45 0.08
N ASN A 94 -0.81 -12.58 -0.64
CA ASN A 94 -0.30 -12.62 -2.01
C ASN A 94 -1.34 -12.97 -3.07
N ILE A 95 -2.56 -13.34 -2.69
CA ILE A 95 -3.60 -13.78 -3.64
C ILE A 95 -3.89 -12.71 -4.69
N TRP A 96 -3.97 -11.47 -4.27
CA TRP A 96 -4.22 -10.34 -5.15
C TRP A 96 -3.12 -10.14 -6.20
N LEU A 97 -1.87 -10.58 -5.92
CA LEU A 97 -0.78 -10.56 -6.89
C LEU A 97 -1.04 -11.51 -8.04
N GLY A 98 -1.62 -12.69 -7.78
CA GLY A 98 -2.05 -13.62 -8.82
C GLY A 98 -3.03 -12.98 -9.81
N VAL A 99 -3.97 -12.20 -9.30
CA VAL A 99 -4.95 -11.46 -10.11
C VAL A 99 -4.27 -10.29 -10.84
N ARG A 100 -3.45 -9.51 -10.15
CA ARG A 100 -2.74 -8.35 -10.70
C ARG A 100 -1.86 -8.73 -11.90
N PHE A 101 -1.09 -9.79 -11.77
CA PHE A 101 -0.19 -10.26 -12.83
C PHE A 101 -0.84 -11.23 -13.82
N ASN A 102 -2.16 -11.45 -13.70
CA ASN A 102 -2.93 -12.39 -14.53
C ASN A 102 -2.24 -13.77 -14.62
N ILE A 103 -1.89 -14.34 -13.45
CA ILE A 103 -1.15 -15.60 -13.36
C ILE A 103 -2.11 -16.77 -13.59
N THR A 104 -2.00 -17.40 -14.74
CA THR A 104 -2.83 -18.57 -15.12
C THR A 104 -2.07 -19.89 -15.07
N LYS A 105 -0.75 -19.86 -15.03
CA LYS A 105 0.13 -21.04 -14.97
C LYS A 105 1.23 -20.84 -13.93
N ILE A 106 1.62 -21.90 -13.24
CA ILE A 106 2.63 -21.92 -12.18
C ILE A 106 3.67 -23.03 -12.50
N PRO A 107 4.96 -22.74 -12.30
CA PRO A 107 5.54 -21.49 -11.81
C PRO A 107 5.39 -20.35 -12.83
N PHE A 108 5.14 -19.13 -12.32
CA PHE A 108 5.15 -17.94 -13.15
C PHE A 108 6.42 -17.15 -12.83
N ILE A 109 7.25 -16.94 -13.83
CA ILE A 109 8.58 -16.38 -13.67
C ILE A 109 8.72 -15.14 -14.51
N ILE A 110 9.17 -14.05 -13.88
CA ILE A 110 9.36 -12.76 -14.54
C ILE A 110 10.69 -12.13 -14.17
N LEU A 111 11.18 -11.34 -15.08
CA LEU A 111 12.26 -10.39 -14.86
C LEU A 111 11.71 -8.99 -15.07
N ILE A 112 11.92 -8.12 -14.08
CA ILE A 112 11.58 -6.71 -14.17
C ILE A 112 12.88 -5.93 -14.35
N GLU A 113 12.93 -5.14 -15.41
CA GLU A 113 14.07 -4.31 -15.77
C GLU A 113 13.59 -3.09 -16.55
N ASN A 114 14.17 -1.91 -16.27
CA ASN A 114 13.85 -0.66 -16.97
C ASN A 114 12.34 -0.35 -17.03
N ASN A 115 11.63 -0.60 -15.95
CA ASN A 115 10.17 -0.40 -15.83
C ASN A 115 9.33 -1.26 -16.80
N LYS A 116 9.89 -2.35 -17.28
CA LYS A 116 9.22 -3.35 -18.11
C LYS A 116 9.32 -4.73 -17.46
N MET A 117 8.37 -5.59 -17.78
CA MET A 117 8.29 -6.95 -17.29
C MET A 117 8.49 -7.92 -18.46
N TYR A 118 9.37 -8.89 -18.28
CA TYR A 118 9.66 -9.96 -19.24
C TYR A 118 9.25 -11.29 -18.65
N LYS A 119 8.47 -12.10 -19.36
CA LYS A 119 8.04 -13.43 -18.91
C LYS A 119 9.01 -14.49 -19.37
N PHE A 120 9.44 -15.33 -18.42
CA PHE A 120 10.25 -16.49 -18.75
C PHE A 120 9.34 -17.67 -19.14
N GLN A 121 9.46 -18.17 -20.34
CA GLN A 121 8.59 -19.23 -20.87
C GLN A 121 9.37 -20.51 -21.28
N LYS A 122 10.69 -20.50 -21.10
CA LYS A 122 11.57 -21.62 -21.44
C LYS A 122 11.69 -22.61 -20.25
N GLN A 123 12.34 -23.75 -20.49
CA GLN A 123 12.64 -24.70 -19.42
C GLN A 123 13.56 -24.08 -18.39
N PHE A 124 13.28 -24.30 -17.10
CA PHE A 124 14.04 -23.67 -16.01
C PHE A 124 15.36 -24.42 -15.78
N GLU A 125 16.35 -24.12 -16.56
CA GLU A 125 17.74 -24.61 -16.47
C GLU A 125 18.68 -23.44 -16.22
N GLU A 126 19.75 -23.69 -15.48
CA GLU A 126 20.73 -22.67 -15.06
C GLU A 126 21.20 -21.82 -16.24
N SER A 127 21.74 -22.46 -17.28
CA SER A 127 22.29 -21.77 -18.46
C SER A 127 21.25 -20.95 -19.24
N VAL A 128 20.00 -21.42 -19.28
CA VAL A 128 18.88 -20.74 -19.97
C VAL A 128 18.40 -19.54 -19.20
N VAL A 129 18.33 -19.67 -17.85
CA VAL A 129 17.93 -18.56 -16.98
C VAL A 129 18.98 -17.47 -16.92
N LEU A 130 20.27 -17.82 -16.83
CA LEU A 130 21.38 -16.86 -16.85
C LEU A 130 21.37 -16.03 -18.16
N LYS A 131 21.26 -16.69 -19.29
CA LYS A 131 21.13 -15.99 -20.59
C LYS A 131 19.91 -15.06 -20.66
N PHE A 132 18.76 -15.51 -20.13
CA PHE A 132 17.56 -14.69 -20.06
C PHE A 132 17.76 -13.43 -19.20
N ILE A 133 18.48 -13.54 -18.09
CA ILE A 133 18.76 -12.40 -17.21
C ILE A 133 19.74 -11.43 -17.88
N GLU A 134 20.75 -11.96 -18.61
CA GLU A 134 21.80 -11.14 -19.19
C GLU A 134 21.36 -10.43 -20.47
N ASP A 135 21.01 -11.16 -21.53
CA ASP A 135 20.86 -10.56 -22.87
C ASP A 135 19.74 -11.12 -23.76
N GLU A 136 19.21 -12.34 -23.51
CA GLU A 136 18.27 -12.99 -24.43
C GLU A 136 16.78 -12.60 -24.19
N LYS A 137 16.53 -11.35 -23.83
CA LYS A 137 15.17 -10.81 -23.74
C LYS A 137 14.76 -10.38 -25.13
N GLU A 138 13.83 -11.10 -25.71
CA GLU A 138 13.18 -10.63 -26.93
C GLU A 138 12.39 -9.36 -26.57
N VAL A 139 12.77 -8.24 -27.16
CA VAL A 139 12.15 -6.92 -26.89
C VAL A 139 10.65 -6.93 -27.19
N GLU A 140 10.20 -7.84 -28.07
CA GLU A 140 8.80 -8.05 -28.42
C GLU A 140 7.96 -8.65 -27.27
N ASP A 141 8.60 -9.30 -26.30
CA ASP A 141 7.96 -9.90 -25.12
C ASP A 141 7.93 -8.98 -23.88
N ALA A 142 8.22 -7.70 -24.06
CA ALA A 142 8.18 -6.73 -22.97
C ALA A 142 6.75 -6.26 -22.69
N PHE A 143 6.29 -6.48 -21.48
CA PHE A 143 4.98 -6.04 -21.00
C PHE A 143 5.13 -4.86 -20.06
N ASP A 144 4.10 -4.03 -19.97
CA ASP A 144 4.01 -3.02 -18.93
C ASP A 144 3.77 -3.70 -17.57
N ILE A 145 4.40 -3.16 -16.52
CA ILE A 145 4.17 -3.65 -15.18
C ILE A 145 2.72 -3.29 -14.79
N PRO A 146 1.91 -4.26 -14.38
CA PRO A 146 0.52 -3.98 -14.01
C PRO A 146 0.48 -3.02 -12.82
N GLU A 147 -0.32 -1.97 -12.92
CA GLU A 147 -0.52 -1.02 -11.83
C GLU A 147 -1.09 -1.70 -10.57
N ASP A 148 -0.82 -1.13 -9.41
CA ASP A 148 -1.48 -1.57 -8.19
C ASP A 148 -2.97 -1.22 -8.29
N PHE A 149 -3.82 -2.24 -8.23
CA PHE A 149 -5.28 -2.07 -8.30
C PHE A 149 -5.85 -1.31 -7.10
N GLY A 150 -5.03 -0.90 -6.15
CA GLY A 150 -5.44 -0.22 -4.95
C GLY A 150 -6.23 -1.11 -3.97
N LEU A 151 -6.75 -0.49 -2.91
CA LEU A 151 -7.43 -1.17 -1.81
C LEU A 151 -8.67 -1.97 -2.27
N THR A 152 -9.41 -1.44 -3.23
CA THR A 152 -10.65 -2.08 -3.74
C THR A 152 -10.41 -3.43 -4.39
N ALA A 153 -9.33 -3.60 -5.15
CA ALA A 153 -9.03 -4.88 -5.78
C ALA A 153 -8.44 -5.88 -4.78
N LYS A 154 -7.64 -5.42 -3.81
CA LYS A 154 -7.19 -6.24 -2.68
C LYS A 154 -8.39 -6.80 -1.91
N ILE A 155 -9.38 -5.97 -1.60
CA ILE A 155 -10.62 -6.39 -0.95
C ILE A 155 -11.40 -7.37 -1.83
N ASN A 156 -11.57 -7.10 -3.12
CA ASN A 156 -12.31 -7.98 -4.02
C ASN A 156 -11.63 -9.35 -4.19
N ALA A 157 -10.31 -9.42 -4.25
CA ALA A 157 -9.56 -10.67 -4.31
C ALA A 157 -9.78 -11.52 -3.04
N VAL A 158 -9.68 -10.91 -1.87
CA VAL A 158 -9.97 -11.57 -0.58
C VAL A 158 -11.42 -12.04 -0.51
N PHE A 159 -12.36 -11.22 -1.00
CA PHE A 159 -13.79 -11.57 -0.99
C PHE A 159 -14.12 -12.72 -1.93
N SER A 160 -13.47 -12.79 -3.10
CA SER A 160 -13.66 -13.88 -4.05
C SER A 160 -13.17 -15.22 -3.49
N GLU A 161 -12.00 -15.22 -2.82
CA GLU A 161 -11.49 -16.43 -2.16
C GLU A 161 -12.35 -16.86 -0.98
N PHE A 162 -12.81 -15.92 -0.18
CA PHE A 162 -13.73 -16.20 0.93
C PHE A 162 -15.01 -16.86 0.44
N ASN A 163 -15.60 -16.34 -0.64
CA ASN A 163 -16.78 -16.93 -1.27
C ASN A 163 -16.53 -18.37 -1.77
N GLU A 164 -15.36 -18.62 -2.37
CA GLU A 164 -14.98 -19.95 -2.83
C GLU A 164 -14.81 -20.94 -1.67
N ARG A 165 -14.16 -20.52 -0.58
CA ARG A 165 -14.01 -21.33 0.64
C ARG A 165 -15.37 -21.65 1.28
N ILE A 166 -16.28 -20.67 1.34
CA ILE A 166 -17.66 -20.90 1.81
C ILE A 166 -18.37 -21.90 0.91
N ARG A 167 -18.24 -21.77 -0.42
CA ARG A 167 -18.85 -22.67 -1.39
C ARG A 167 -18.39 -24.10 -1.19
N VAL A 168 -17.08 -24.32 -1.07
CA VAL A 168 -16.48 -25.64 -0.84
C VAL A 168 -16.92 -26.21 0.51
N ALA A 169 -16.88 -25.44 1.58
CA ALA A 169 -17.31 -25.86 2.91
C ALA A 169 -18.80 -26.25 2.92
N MET A 170 -19.63 -25.43 2.25
CA MET A 170 -21.08 -25.72 2.13
C MET A 170 -21.34 -26.95 1.29
N GLN A 171 -20.58 -27.18 0.22
CA GLN A 171 -20.71 -28.38 -0.61
C GLN A 171 -20.36 -29.65 0.19
N LEU A 172 -19.26 -29.63 0.95
CA LEU A 172 -18.88 -30.73 1.85
C LEU A 172 -19.95 -31.01 2.92
N PHE A 173 -20.55 -29.95 3.47
CA PHE A 173 -21.61 -30.04 4.46
C PHE A 173 -22.88 -30.71 3.85
N LEU A 174 -23.27 -30.25 2.66
CA LEU A 174 -24.47 -30.74 1.98
C LEU A 174 -24.31 -32.20 1.49
N ASP A 175 -23.11 -32.56 1.01
CA ASP A 175 -22.77 -33.94 0.65
C ASP A 175 -22.84 -34.88 1.86
N LYS A 176 -22.39 -34.39 3.04
CA LYS A 176 -22.47 -35.14 4.29
C LYS A 176 -23.92 -35.43 4.74
N TYR A 177 -24.85 -34.53 4.43
CA TYR A 177 -26.27 -34.67 4.80
C TYR A 177 -27.13 -35.20 3.66
N GLY A 178 -26.54 -35.63 2.50
CA GLY A 178 -27.26 -36.23 1.37
C GLY A 178 -28.17 -35.26 0.60
N ILE A 179 -27.91 -33.94 0.72
CA ILE A 179 -28.71 -32.92 0.04
C ILE A 179 -28.12 -32.70 -1.36
N GLY A 180 -28.87 -33.07 -2.39
CA GLY A 180 -28.41 -33.04 -3.79
C GLY A 180 -28.01 -31.64 -4.28
N ILE A 181 -27.09 -31.58 -5.24
CA ILE A 181 -26.47 -30.40 -5.82
C ILE A 181 -27.47 -29.27 -6.22
N LYS A 182 -28.67 -29.65 -6.66
CA LYS A 182 -29.73 -28.68 -7.04
C LYS A 182 -30.19 -27.80 -5.89
N TRP A 183 -30.18 -28.32 -4.67
CA TRP A 183 -30.56 -27.58 -3.46
C TRP A 183 -29.43 -26.72 -2.93
N THR A 184 -28.17 -27.05 -3.25
CA THR A 184 -27.00 -26.30 -2.84
C THR A 184 -27.05 -24.87 -3.37
N TYR A 185 -27.40 -24.69 -4.65
CA TYR A 185 -27.55 -23.37 -5.26
C TYR A 185 -28.70 -22.57 -4.64
N ALA A 186 -29.80 -23.19 -4.29
CA ALA A 186 -30.92 -22.53 -3.63
C ALA A 186 -30.52 -22.02 -2.24
N TYR A 187 -29.87 -22.88 -1.44
CA TYR A 187 -29.40 -22.47 -0.09
C TYR A 187 -28.31 -21.42 -0.11
N THR A 188 -27.34 -21.47 -1.05
CA THR A 188 -26.32 -20.46 -1.18
C THR A 188 -26.91 -19.11 -1.55
N ASN A 189 -27.89 -19.08 -2.47
CA ASN A 189 -28.56 -17.84 -2.85
C ASN A 189 -29.40 -17.26 -1.70
N ILE A 190 -30.11 -18.12 -0.94
CA ILE A 190 -30.87 -17.68 0.24
C ILE A 190 -29.94 -17.12 1.31
N LEU A 191 -28.82 -17.79 1.58
CA LEU A 191 -27.84 -17.30 2.56
C LEU A 191 -27.23 -15.97 2.14
N LEU A 192 -26.86 -15.83 0.85
CA LEU A 192 -26.34 -14.57 0.29
C LEU A 192 -27.35 -13.44 0.43
N LEU A 193 -28.64 -13.73 0.15
CA LEU A 193 -29.71 -12.76 0.32
C LEU A 193 -29.89 -12.34 1.78
N LEU A 194 -29.81 -13.27 2.72
CA LEU A 194 -29.86 -12.97 4.16
C LEU A 194 -28.67 -12.12 4.61
N CYS A 195 -27.46 -12.42 4.10
CA CYS A 195 -26.28 -11.63 4.36
C CYS A 195 -26.41 -10.20 3.82
N LEU A 196 -26.94 -10.04 2.60
CA LEU A 196 -27.21 -8.71 2.02
C LEU A 196 -28.21 -7.91 2.84
N VAL A 197 -29.32 -8.54 3.28
CA VAL A 197 -30.31 -7.88 4.15
C VAL A 197 -29.70 -7.47 5.48
N ALA A 198 -28.89 -8.35 6.09
CA ALA A 198 -28.17 -8.02 7.34
C ALA A 198 -27.18 -6.87 7.13
N PHE A 199 -26.48 -6.85 6.01
CA PHE A 199 -25.53 -5.77 5.66
C PHE A 199 -26.25 -4.43 5.51
N ILE A 200 -27.34 -4.38 4.75
CA ILE A 200 -28.18 -3.17 4.59
C ILE A 200 -28.72 -2.69 5.94
N TYR A 201 -29.11 -3.62 6.82
CA TYR A 201 -29.57 -3.27 8.16
C TYR A 201 -28.47 -2.63 9.02
N ILE A 202 -27.26 -3.20 8.96
CA ILE A 202 -26.08 -2.66 9.67
C ILE A 202 -25.69 -1.28 9.12
N GLU A 203 -25.65 -1.12 7.79
CA GLU A 203 -25.39 0.19 7.17
C GLU A 203 -26.37 1.25 7.60
N ASN A 204 -27.66 0.93 7.59
CA ASN A 204 -28.70 1.87 8.04
C ASN A 204 -28.55 2.25 9.53
N LYS A 205 -28.13 1.32 10.36
CA LYS A 205 -27.82 1.60 11.79
C LYS A 205 -26.60 2.50 11.96
N ILE A 206 -25.53 2.21 11.22
CA ILE A 206 -24.30 3.01 11.23
C ILE A 206 -24.56 4.42 10.70
N LEU A 207 -25.29 4.58 9.58
CA LEU A 207 -25.68 5.86 9.04
C LEU A 207 -26.60 6.64 9.98
N GLY A 208 -27.49 5.95 10.69
CA GLY A 208 -28.33 6.54 11.73
C GLY A 208 -27.49 7.06 12.91
N TRP A 209 -26.53 6.29 13.35
CA TRP A 209 -25.60 6.68 14.41
C TRP A 209 -24.72 7.88 14.00
N ILE A 210 -24.16 7.87 12.79
CA ILE A 210 -23.36 8.97 12.25
C ILE A 210 -24.22 10.25 12.15
N ARG A 211 -25.46 10.15 11.65
CA ARG A 211 -26.38 11.30 11.56
C ARG A 211 -26.67 11.89 12.92
N ASN A 212 -26.90 11.06 13.94
CA ASN A 212 -27.16 11.54 15.29
C ASN A 212 -25.91 12.21 15.88
N THR A 213 -24.73 11.64 15.69
CA THR A 213 -23.46 12.22 16.16
C THR A 213 -23.15 13.55 15.47
N CYS A 214 -23.44 13.66 14.16
CA CYS A 214 -23.27 14.92 13.43
C CYS A 214 -24.32 15.98 13.83
N ARG A 215 -25.54 15.56 14.21
CA ARG A 215 -26.57 16.49 14.66
C ARG A 215 -26.20 17.09 16.02
N VAL A 216 -25.73 16.26 16.97
CA VAL A 216 -25.27 16.73 18.29
C VAL A 216 -24.13 17.75 18.15
N LYS A 217 -23.16 17.52 17.27
CA LYS A 217 -22.09 18.49 17.00
C LYS A 217 -22.56 19.78 16.34
N LYS A 218 -23.65 19.73 15.56
CA LYS A 218 -24.19 20.92 14.92
C LYS A 218 -24.97 21.78 15.92
N ASP A 219 -25.68 21.16 16.85
CA ASP A 219 -26.40 21.86 17.90
C ASP A 219 -25.44 22.53 18.89
N GLU A 220 -24.33 21.87 19.25
CA GLU A 220 -23.25 22.42 20.09
C GLU A 220 -22.51 23.60 19.44
N ASN A 221 -22.29 23.55 18.11
CA ASN A 221 -21.73 24.68 17.38
C ASN A 221 -22.71 25.83 17.17
N THR A 222 -24.02 25.57 17.20
CA THR A 222 -25.06 26.60 17.04
C THR A 222 -25.25 27.35 18.36
N GLU A 223 -25.17 26.69 19.51
CA GLU A 223 -25.16 27.35 20.83
C GLU A 223 -23.92 28.24 21.01
N ASN A 224 -22.73 27.72 20.73
CA ASN A 224 -21.48 28.50 20.80
C ASN A 224 -21.43 29.70 19.85
N ASN A 225 -22.14 29.63 18.71
CA ASN A 225 -22.24 30.75 17.79
C ASN A 225 -23.26 31.81 18.21
N LYS A 226 -24.32 31.40 18.95
CA LYS A 226 -25.29 32.34 19.52
C LYS A 226 -24.69 33.18 20.60
N ASP A 227 -23.91 32.56 21.51
CA ASP A 227 -23.21 33.28 22.58
C ASP A 227 -22.14 34.25 22.04
N ASN A 228 -21.56 34.00 20.87
CA ASN A 228 -20.65 34.93 20.21
C ASN A 228 -21.36 36.10 19.49
N ILE A 229 -22.54 35.87 18.91
CA ILE A 229 -23.33 36.93 18.23
C ILE A 229 -23.87 37.92 19.27
N ASP A 230 -24.39 37.42 20.39
CA ASP A 230 -24.91 38.26 21.48
C ASP A 230 -23.79 39.11 22.16
N ASN A 231 -22.54 38.64 22.12
CA ASN A 231 -21.37 39.38 22.61
C ASN A 231 -20.82 40.41 21.60
N GLU A 232 -21.00 40.22 20.30
CA GLU A 232 -20.64 41.19 19.26
C GLU A 232 -21.68 42.33 19.18
N GLU A 233 -22.99 42.02 19.19
CA GLU A 233 -24.00 43.06 19.21
C GLU A 233 -23.90 43.98 20.43
N SER A 234 -23.54 43.44 21.60
CA SER A 234 -23.34 44.25 22.81
C SER A 234 -22.09 45.14 22.78
N LYS A 235 -21.10 44.83 21.93
CA LYS A 235 -19.90 45.66 21.70
C LYS A 235 -20.16 46.76 20.69
N ASP A 236 -20.89 46.46 19.62
CA ASP A 236 -21.22 47.44 18.56
C ASP A 236 -22.15 48.55 19.10
N GLU A 237 -23.16 48.23 19.94
CA GLU A 237 -23.98 49.25 20.61
C GLU A 237 -23.19 50.15 21.56
N LYS A 238 -22.12 49.66 22.23
CA LYS A 238 -21.28 50.51 23.05
C LYS A 238 -20.34 51.42 22.25
N GLU A 239 -19.78 50.95 21.14
CA GLU A 239 -18.96 51.77 20.27
C GLU A 239 -19.79 52.86 19.54
N GLU A 240 -21.01 52.54 19.11
CA GLU A 240 -21.90 53.51 18.48
C GLU A 240 -22.38 54.59 19.44
N SER A 241 -22.58 54.29 20.72
CA SER A 241 -22.93 55.27 21.77
C SER A 241 -21.76 56.18 22.13
N GLU A 242 -20.54 55.71 22.18
CA GLU A 242 -19.35 56.54 22.46
C GLU A 242 -18.99 57.44 21.25
N GLU A 243 -19.20 56.99 20.02
CA GLU A 243 -18.95 57.81 18.82
C GLU A 243 -19.97 58.94 18.65
N LYS A 244 -21.25 58.76 19.05
CA LYS A 244 -22.27 59.80 19.04
C LYS A 244 -21.98 60.88 20.07
N VAL A 245 -21.58 60.53 21.28
CA VAL A 245 -21.20 61.47 22.34
C VAL A 245 -19.96 62.30 21.92
N GLY A 246 -18.94 61.65 21.32
CA GLY A 246 -17.74 62.33 20.84
C GLY A 246 -17.96 63.28 19.66
N LYS A 247 -19.01 63.09 18.84
CA LYS A 247 -19.38 63.98 17.73
C LYS A 247 -20.13 65.20 18.22
N GLU A 248 -21.03 65.09 19.18
CA GLU A 248 -21.75 66.25 19.78
C GLU A 248 -20.77 67.20 20.51
N GLU A 249 -19.85 66.68 21.27
CA GLU A 249 -18.84 67.50 21.97
C GLU A 249 -17.92 68.29 21.02
N LYS A 250 -17.61 67.72 19.84
CA LYS A 250 -16.81 68.42 18.81
C LYS A 250 -17.60 69.49 18.06
N GLU A 251 -18.91 69.33 17.87
CA GLU A 251 -19.75 70.36 17.25
C GLU A 251 -19.99 71.53 18.18
N GLU A 252 -20.18 71.29 19.46
CA GLU A 252 -20.37 72.38 20.44
C GLU A 252 -19.12 73.23 20.61
N LYS A 253 -17.91 72.61 20.64
CA LYS A 253 -16.64 73.33 20.65
C LYS A 253 -16.35 74.12 19.38
N LYS A 254 -16.89 73.74 18.22
CA LYS A 254 -16.82 74.49 16.95
C LYS A 254 -17.79 75.70 16.93
N LYS A 255 -18.97 75.58 17.50
CA LYS A 255 -19.97 76.65 17.60
C LYS A 255 -19.50 77.76 18.56
N THR A 256 -18.84 77.41 19.66
CA THR A 256 -18.28 78.36 20.62
C THR A 256 -17.06 79.13 20.06
N LYS A 257 -16.23 78.47 19.24
CA LYS A 257 -15.07 79.11 18.60
C LYS A 257 -15.48 80.12 17.51
N LYS A 258 -16.50 79.83 16.70
CA LYS A 258 -17.07 80.74 15.68
C LYS A 258 -17.80 81.94 16.29
N LYS A 259 -18.26 81.88 17.55
CA LYS A 259 -18.92 83.00 18.23
C LYS A 259 -17.89 84.00 18.85
N LYS A 260 -16.68 83.54 19.11
CA LYS A 260 -15.60 84.41 19.59
C LYS A 260 -14.93 85.21 18.44
N GLU A 261 -14.77 84.67 17.27
CA GLU A 261 -14.19 85.31 16.11
C GLU A 261 -15.07 86.38 15.43
N LYS A 262 -16.38 86.46 15.79
CA LYS A 262 -17.27 87.53 15.32
C LYS A 262 -17.42 88.76 16.25
N LYS A 263 -16.62 88.83 17.33
CA LYS A 263 -16.68 89.91 18.30
C LYS A 263 -15.35 90.73 18.43
N GLU A 264 -14.36 90.41 17.59
CA GLU A 264 -13.28 91.22 17.25
C GLU A 264 -13.43 91.79 15.82
#